data_9256e506addc8945c3a3f4b2446ac94c
#
_entry.id   9256e506addc8945c3a3f4b2446ac94c
#
_cell.length_a   1.000
_cell.length_b   1.000
_cell.length_c   1.000
_cell.angle_alpha   90.00
_cell.angle_beta   90.00
_cell.angle_gamma   90.00
#
_symmetry.space_group_name_H-M   'P 1'
#
loop_
_entity.id
_entity.type
_entity.pdbx_description
1 polymer ?
#
loop_
_entity_poly.entity_id
_entity_poly.type
_entity_poly.pdbx_seq_one_letter_code
_entity_poly.pdbx_strand_id
1 'polypeptide(L)'
;MKRFLSIRYITAFAAIAILLYFINPFGGSKTSAGDAADKTAQITSGTFEIIVSCAGTVTALSSVDVKSRVGGTVEYLKLMEGDYVNKNDLIAHIDKRNILLKVKQNETDLKSAQAQLEKSKISFEIDKKNYANEFKRAEANADLSYSNLRLLQKGSRPEELSQAEAQIDLARANYDNSRKNFNRHKELYNKNLVSQSAMDSARAASDVAAAQLKSAEEKFNLLKQGYQSEEIQKANFQYEVSLCSVDEAKYKIESLKIREQEIKNLESIVEKYDIIHQDSLEQLKDTTVLAPISGVVTQKWVDEGGIITSGISSVTSGTNILTLSDMSEIKIKANVDETDIHKLSHNLGARVKLDAYQKKVFKAKLSSIGPRVYLKDNVPVIDITLDLLEGSDEVKVGMTADAEIIIASETDAKLIPNDSIIERGGKHFVRLLNGNESQKPELRPVKIGLTNGEKTVLISGLNENERFYTGEALKAMKESTAKAQPGMPLLGSPPGARSTRSSGSSSRK
;
A
#
# COMPACT_ATOMS: atom_id res chain seq x y z
N MET A 1 29.19 -69.09 18.71
CA MET A 1 30.48 -68.78 19.37
C MET A 1 30.52 -67.29 19.78
N LYS A 2 29.76 -66.85 20.75
CA LYS A 2 29.80 -65.46 21.36
C LYS A 2 29.17 -65.52 22.74
N ARG A 3 29.79 -66.24 23.70
CA ARG A 3 29.32 -66.24 25.11
C ARG A 3 30.41 -66.60 26.13
N PHE A 4 31.69 -66.34 25.81
CA PHE A 4 32.80 -66.73 26.72
C PHE A 4 33.80 -65.59 27.00
N LEU A 5 33.48 -64.35 26.68
CA LEU A 5 34.43 -63.21 26.91
C LEU A 5 34.07 -62.25 28.00
N SER A 6 32.94 -62.38 28.73
CA SER A 6 32.47 -61.38 29.74
C SER A 6 32.83 -61.75 31.20
N ILE A 7 33.34 -62.89 31.50
CA ILE A 7 33.62 -63.30 32.92
C ILE A 7 35.06 -62.95 33.35
N ARG A 8 36.01 -62.81 32.41
CA ARG A 8 37.42 -62.54 32.74
C ARG A 8 37.72 -61.03 33.10
N TYR A 9 36.85 -60.07 32.77
CA TYR A 9 37.04 -58.69 33.08
C TYR A 9 36.41 -58.26 34.43
N ILE A 10 35.46 -59.03 34.97
CA ILE A 10 34.83 -58.73 36.27
C ILE A 10 35.75 -59.16 37.43
N THR A 11 36.53 -60.20 37.28
CA THR A 11 37.49 -60.62 38.32
C THR A 11 38.73 -59.75 38.42
N ALA A 12 39.16 -59.13 37.30
CA ALA A 12 40.28 -58.15 37.30
C ALA A 12 39.94 -56.85 37.96
N PHE A 13 38.68 -56.35 37.87
CA PHE A 13 38.26 -55.09 38.49
C PHE A 13 38.04 -55.23 40.01
N ALA A 14 37.62 -56.41 40.51
CA ALA A 14 37.48 -56.67 41.94
C ALA A 14 38.85 -56.76 42.67
N ALA A 15 39.89 -57.29 42.00
CA ALA A 15 41.23 -57.38 42.57
C ALA A 15 41.92 -56.01 42.70
N ILE A 16 41.66 -55.08 41.75
CA ILE A 16 42.22 -53.72 41.79
C ILE A 16 41.50 -52.86 42.85
N ALA A 17 40.18 -53.05 43.08
CA ALA A 17 39.45 -52.33 44.12
C ALA A 17 39.88 -52.73 45.55
N ILE A 18 40.27 -53.99 45.79
CA ILE A 18 40.77 -54.48 47.08
C ILE A 18 42.20 -54.03 47.34
N LEU A 19 43.03 -53.86 46.30
CA LEU A 19 44.40 -53.36 46.47
C LEU A 19 44.45 -51.87 46.76
N LEU A 20 43.48 -51.11 46.32
CA LEU A 20 43.34 -49.67 46.60
C LEU A 20 42.75 -49.36 47.98
N TYR A 21 42.12 -50.32 48.63
CA TYR A 21 41.56 -50.17 49.98
C TYR A 21 42.65 -50.41 51.10
N PHE A 22 43.77 -51.03 50.79
CA PHE A 22 44.83 -51.32 51.76
C PHE A 22 46.04 -50.38 51.73
N ILE A 23 46.04 -49.34 50.88
CA ILE A 23 47.12 -48.34 50.83
C ILE A 23 46.60 -46.95 51.29
N ASN A 24 46.04 -46.90 52.44
CA ASN A 24 45.79 -45.60 53.07
C ASN A 24 46.18 -45.67 54.52
N PRO A 25 47.44 -45.39 54.84
CA PRO A 25 47.82 -45.21 56.24
C PRO A 25 47.36 -43.87 56.73
N PHE A 26 46.62 -43.89 57.78
CA PHE A 26 46.38 -42.80 58.74
C PHE A 26 47.61 -41.87 58.83
N GLY A 27 47.43 -40.64 58.34
CA GLY A 27 48.41 -39.58 58.45
C GLY A 27 47.79 -38.29 58.96
N GLY A 28 48.12 -37.95 60.16
CA GLY A 28 47.63 -36.86 60.96
C GLY A 28 47.59 -35.49 60.27
N SER A 29 46.60 -34.76 60.60
CA SER A 29 46.39 -33.35 60.27
C SER A 29 47.60 -32.50 60.77
N LYS A 30 48.43 -32.06 59.85
CA LYS A 30 49.25 -30.88 60.01
C LYS A 30 48.47 -29.71 59.41
N THR A 31 47.93 -28.90 60.27
CA THR A 31 47.46 -27.55 59.95
C THR A 31 48.67 -26.78 59.37
N SER A 32 48.65 -26.58 58.03
CA SER A 32 49.60 -25.74 57.32
C SER A 32 49.19 -24.27 57.46
N ALA A 33 50.12 -23.48 57.90
CA ALA A 33 50.03 -22.00 58.06
C ALA A 33 49.96 -21.26 56.68
N GLY A 34 49.48 -21.90 55.65
CA GLY A 34 49.34 -21.34 54.31
C GLY A 34 47.93 -20.80 53.95
N ASP A 35 46.90 -21.15 54.75
CA ASP A 35 45.51 -20.82 54.43
C ASP A 35 45.02 -19.46 54.96
N ALA A 36 45.88 -18.72 55.66
CA ALA A 36 45.49 -17.39 56.19
C ALA A 36 45.75 -16.22 55.18
N ALA A 37 46.49 -16.46 54.11
CA ALA A 37 46.81 -15.40 53.15
C ALA A 37 45.65 -15.13 52.16
N ASP A 38 44.80 -16.13 51.89
CA ASP A 38 43.70 -16.02 50.95
C ASP A 38 42.40 -15.36 51.52
N LYS A 39 42.40 -15.05 52.81
CA LYS A 39 41.21 -14.51 53.50
C LYS A 39 41.24 -13.01 53.68
N THR A 40 42.26 -12.34 53.19
CA THR A 40 42.42 -10.88 53.33
C THR A 40 42.72 -10.23 51.98
N ALA A 41 42.14 -9.07 51.74
CA ALA A 41 42.43 -8.25 50.57
C ALA A 41 43.05 -6.91 50.97
N GLN A 42 43.68 -6.27 50.02
CA GLN A 42 44.16 -4.88 50.08
C GLN A 42 43.45 -4.04 49.03
N ILE A 43 43.47 -2.74 49.18
CA ILE A 43 43.00 -1.81 48.17
C ILE A 43 43.84 -2.02 46.90
N THR A 44 43.20 -2.23 45.79
CA THR A 44 43.84 -2.28 44.45
C THR A 44 43.46 -1.02 43.70
N SER A 45 44.47 -0.28 43.19
CA SER A 45 44.22 0.84 42.30
C SER A 45 44.13 0.33 40.85
N GLY A 46 43.14 0.78 40.12
CA GLY A 46 42.96 0.34 38.73
C GLY A 46 41.76 1.03 38.06
N THR A 47 41.56 0.71 36.79
CA THR A 47 40.39 1.20 36.05
C THR A 47 39.15 0.40 36.47
N PHE A 48 38.15 1.12 36.93
CA PHE A 48 36.84 0.57 37.25
C PHE A 48 35.87 0.86 36.14
N GLU A 49 35.17 -0.16 35.67
CA GLU A 49 34.18 -0.03 34.63
C GLU A 49 32.89 -0.77 35.01
N ILE A 50 31.78 -0.13 34.75
CA ILE A 50 30.46 -0.78 34.75
C ILE A 50 30.12 -1.09 33.31
N ILE A 51 29.96 -2.35 33.02
CA ILE A 51 29.66 -2.84 31.68
C ILE A 51 28.33 -3.59 31.66
N VAL A 52 27.62 -3.47 30.55
CA VAL A 52 26.51 -4.37 30.19
C VAL A 52 26.97 -5.23 29.03
N SER A 53 26.96 -6.53 29.22
CA SER A 53 27.33 -7.51 28.20
C SER A 53 26.10 -7.96 27.44
N CYS A 54 26.20 -8.04 26.13
CA CYS A 54 25.12 -8.48 25.27
C CYS A 54 25.67 -9.23 24.05
N ALA A 55 24.98 -10.29 23.64
CA ALA A 55 25.29 -11.02 22.44
C ALA A 55 24.50 -10.47 21.23
N GLY A 56 25.16 -10.44 20.09
CA GLY A 56 24.58 -9.89 18.87
C GLY A 56 25.13 -10.52 17.61
N THR A 57 24.70 -9.97 16.50
CA THR A 57 25.17 -10.37 15.17
C THR A 57 25.56 -9.13 14.36
N VAL A 58 26.57 -9.30 13.55
CA VAL A 58 27.02 -8.27 12.60
C VAL A 58 26.00 -8.17 11.47
N THR A 59 25.56 -6.96 11.18
CA THR A 59 24.64 -6.64 10.11
C THR A 59 25.21 -5.53 9.22
N ALA A 60 24.84 -5.53 7.94
CA ALA A 60 25.13 -4.43 7.05
C ALA A 60 24.25 -3.21 7.39
N LEU A 61 24.60 -2.04 6.86
CA LEU A 61 23.77 -0.83 6.96
C LEU A 61 22.35 -1.09 6.44
N SER A 62 22.26 -1.71 5.28
CA SER A 62 21.02 -2.13 4.65
C SER A 62 21.23 -3.46 3.92
N SER A 63 20.24 -4.32 3.96
CA SER A 63 20.22 -5.59 3.21
C SER A 63 18.89 -5.70 2.50
N VAL A 64 18.93 -5.96 1.19
CA VAL A 64 17.75 -6.05 0.34
C VAL A 64 17.77 -7.36 -0.45
N ASP A 65 16.71 -8.12 -0.29
CA ASP A 65 16.46 -9.30 -1.12
C ASP A 65 15.91 -8.88 -2.48
N VAL A 66 16.68 -9.12 -3.53
CA VAL A 66 16.27 -8.83 -4.90
C VAL A 66 15.40 -9.97 -5.39
N LYS A 67 14.15 -9.62 -5.71
CA LYS A 67 13.14 -10.52 -6.26
C LYS A 67 12.74 -10.08 -7.65
N SER A 68 12.36 -11.05 -8.48
CA SER A 68 11.75 -10.71 -9.76
C SER A 68 10.28 -10.36 -9.62
N ARG A 69 9.83 -9.37 -10.40
CA ARG A 69 8.41 -9.06 -10.56
C ARG A 69 7.71 -9.99 -11.54
N VAL A 70 8.47 -10.61 -12.45
CA VAL A 70 7.96 -11.56 -13.45
C VAL A 70 8.50 -12.94 -13.20
N GLY A 71 7.71 -13.96 -13.50
CA GLY A 71 8.14 -15.35 -13.45
C GLY A 71 8.72 -15.81 -14.78
N GLY A 72 9.67 -16.73 -14.74
CA GLY A 72 10.30 -17.30 -15.92
C GLY A 72 11.60 -18.03 -15.61
N THR A 73 12.32 -18.43 -16.65
CA THR A 73 13.65 -19.02 -16.52
C THR A 73 14.70 -17.91 -16.55
N VAL A 74 15.70 -17.99 -15.69
CA VAL A 74 16.83 -17.06 -15.68
C VAL A 74 17.77 -17.40 -16.83
N GLU A 75 17.87 -16.53 -17.81
CA GLU A 75 18.77 -16.70 -18.96
C GLU A 75 20.21 -16.26 -18.68
N TYR A 76 20.38 -15.31 -17.77
CA TYR A 76 21.68 -14.73 -17.46
C TYR A 76 21.74 -14.29 -15.99
N LEU A 77 22.75 -14.76 -15.27
CA LEU A 77 23.05 -14.36 -13.89
C LEU A 77 24.51 -14.69 -13.57
N LYS A 78 25.45 -13.85 -13.95
CA LYS A 78 26.91 -14.09 -13.76
C LYS A 78 27.45 -13.64 -12.42
N LEU A 79 26.66 -12.88 -11.63
CA LEU A 79 27.09 -12.41 -10.33
C LEU A 79 27.32 -13.59 -9.37
N MET A 80 28.41 -13.49 -8.61
CA MET A 80 28.79 -14.45 -7.58
C MET A 80 28.70 -13.78 -6.19
N GLU A 81 28.63 -14.60 -5.15
CA GLU A 81 28.73 -14.11 -3.78
C GLU A 81 30.09 -13.45 -3.56
N GLY A 82 30.07 -12.24 -3.03
CA GLY A 82 31.25 -11.39 -2.86
C GLY A 82 31.44 -10.31 -3.93
N ASP A 83 30.72 -10.36 -5.05
CA ASP A 83 30.82 -9.33 -6.08
C ASP A 83 30.19 -8.02 -5.60
N TYR A 84 30.81 -6.91 -5.95
CA TYR A 84 30.26 -5.57 -5.71
C TYR A 84 29.45 -5.11 -6.92
N VAL A 85 28.27 -4.57 -6.66
CA VAL A 85 27.32 -4.11 -7.68
C VAL A 85 26.88 -2.69 -7.37
N ASN A 86 26.85 -1.80 -8.37
CA ASN A 86 26.31 -0.47 -8.20
C ASN A 86 24.80 -0.46 -8.41
N LYS A 87 24.14 0.53 -7.86
CA LYS A 87 22.72 0.75 -8.08
C LYS A 87 22.42 0.89 -9.58
N ASN A 88 21.38 0.22 -10.06
CA ASN A 88 20.95 0.09 -11.45
C ASN A 88 21.86 -0.78 -12.34
N ASP A 89 22.87 -1.44 -11.81
CA ASP A 89 23.60 -2.45 -12.58
C ASP A 89 22.71 -3.66 -12.85
N LEU A 90 23.01 -4.36 -13.94
CA LEU A 90 22.30 -5.55 -14.36
C LEU A 90 22.62 -6.74 -13.46
N ILE A 91 21.58 -7.29 -12.84
CA ILE A 91 21.68 -8.50 -12.02
C ILE A 91 21.37 -9.75 -12.84
N ALA A 92 20.19 -9.77 -13.47
CA ALA A 92 19.71 -10.94 -14.18
C ALA A 92 18.85 -10.57 -15.39
N HIS A 93 18.86 -11.45 -16.38
CA HIS A 93 17.87 -11.47 -17.46
C HIS A 93 16.98 -12.70 -17.32
N ILE A 94 15.68 -12.48 -17.41
CA ILE A 94 14.66 -13.53 -17.42
C ILE A 94 14.21 -13.75 -18.85
N ASP A 95 13.91 -14.98 -19.23
CA ASP A 95 13.38 -15.33 -20.55
C ASP A 95 12.16 -14.48 -20.92
N LYS A 96 12.35 -13.64 -21.93
CA LYS A 96 11.37 -12.67 -22.40
C LYS A 96 10.45 -13.18 -23.51
N ARG A 97 10.68 -14.40 -24.05
CA ARG A 97 9.95 -14.90 -25.24
C ARG A 97 8.45 -14.91 -25.04
N ASN A 98 7.97 -15.45 -23.93
CA ASN A 98 6.53 -15.50 -23.64
C ASN A 98 5.94 -14.10 -23.40
N ILE A 99 6.69 -13.22 -22.74
CA ILE A 99 6.25 -11.85 -22.47
C ILE A 99 6.21 -11.03 -23.76
N LEU A 100 7.19 -11.20 -24.66
CA LEU A 100 7.18 -10.57 -25.99
C LEU A 100 5.96 -10.98 -26.81
N LEU A 101 5.61 -12.27 -26.80
CA LEU A 101 4.40 -12.74 -27.47
C LEU A 101 3.14 -12.10 -26.88
N LYS A 102 3.07 -11.97 -25.55
CA LYS A 102 1.96 -11.29 -24.87
C LYS A 102 1.87 -9.81 -25.23
N VAL A 103 3.01 -9.10 -25.27
CA VAL A 103 3.08 -7.70 -25.71
C VAL A 103 2.55 -7.57 -27.14
N LYS A 104 2.99 -8.45 -28.05
CA LYS A 104 2.54 -8.46 -29.45
C LYS A 104 1.04 -8.72 -29.59
N GLN A 105 0.51 -9.65 -28.78
CA GLN A 105 -0.92 -9.93 -28.73
C GLN A 105 -1.70 -8.70 -28.27
N ASN A 106 -1.32 -8.11 -27.14
CA ASN A 106 -2.00 -6.94 -26.58
C ASN A 106 -1.91 -5.71 -27.50
N GLU A 107 -0.78 -5.53 -28.21
CA GLU A 107 -0.63 -4.48 -29.24
C GLU A 107 -1.64 -4.69 -30.38
N THR A 108 -1.83 -5.95 -30.81
CA THR A 108 -2.79 -6.28 -31.88
C THR A 108 -4.22 -6.05 -31.41
N ASP A 109 -4.55 -6.41 -30.20
CA ASP A 109 -5.89 -6.21 -29.62
C ASP A 109 -6.19 -4.71 -29.47
N LEU A 110 -5.22 -3.91 -29.03
CA LEU A 110 -5.32 -2.44 -28.98
C LEU A 110 -5.58 -1.85 -30.37
N LYS A 111 -4.79 -2.24 -31.39
CA LYS A 111 -4.97 -1.78 -32.77
C LYS A 111 -6.36 -2.16 -33.31
N SER A 112 -6.86 -3.35 -33.00
CA SER A 112 -8.19 -3.79 -33.40
C SER A 112 -9.27 -2.92 -32.76
N ALA A 113 -9.17 -2.62 -31.47
CA ALA A 113 -10.10 -1.75 -30.77
C ALA A 113 -10.06 -0.31 -31.32
N GLN A 114 -8.86 0.23 -31.60
CA GLN A 114 -8.70 1.54 -32.22
C GLN A 114 -9.34 1.60 -33.61
N ALA A 115 -9.14 0.57 -34.45
CA ALA A 115 -9.76 0.50 -35.79
C ALA A 115 -11.32 0.44 -35.71
N GLN A 116 -11.85 -0.27 -34.74
CA GLN A 116 -13.30 -0.34 -34.51
C GLN A 116 -13.86 1.02 -34.05
N LEU A 117 -13.17 1.73 -33.15
CA LEU A 117 -13.51 3.08 -32.72
C LEU A 117 -13.53 4.05 -33.90
N GLU A 118 -12.46 4.04 -34.71
CA GLU A 118 -12.33 4.92 -35.89
C GLU A 118 -13.44 4.66 -36.91
N LYS A 119 -13.71 3.39 -37.19
CA LYS A 119 -14.86 3.01 -38.04
C LYS A 119 -16.18 3.56 -37.50
N SER A 120 -16.42 3.48 -36.21
CA SER A 120 -17.64 4.00 -35.58
C SER A 120 -17.70 5.53 -35.64
N LYS A 121 -16.60 6.23 -35.45
CA LYS A 121 -16.49 7.69 -35.56
C LYS A 121 -16.79 8.16 -36.99
N ILE A 122 -16.22 7.50 -37.99
CA ILE A 122 -16.48 7.81 -39.41
C ILE A 122 -17.95 7.58 -39.74
N SER A 123 -18.54 6.45 -39.32
CA SER A 123 -19.95 6.17 -39.52
C SER A 123 -20.85 7.23 -38.89
N PHE A 124 -20.55 7.62 -37.66
CA PHE A 124 -21.28 8.68 -36.94
C PHE A 124 -21.24 10.03 -37.69
N GLU A 125 -20.07 10.44 -38.19
CA GLU A 125 -19.97 11.69 -38.95
C GLU A 125 -20.75 11.65 -40.30
N ILE A 126 -20.79 10.49 -40.94
CA ILE A 126 -21.59 10.28 -42.15
C ILE A 126 -23.10 10.37 -41.82
N ASP A 127 -23.55 9.64 -40.80
CA ASP A 127 -24.95 9.65 -40.37
C ASP A 127 -25.38 11.05 -39.91
N LYS A 128 -24.55 11.76 -39.20
CA LYS A 128 -24.78 13.15 -38.77
C LYS A 128 -25.04 14.09 -39.96
N LYS A 129 -24.22 13.99 -41.00
CA LYS A 129 -24.39 14.79 -42.23
C LYS A 129 -25.66 14.38 -43.00
N ASN A 130 -25.93 13.08 -43.09
CA ASN A 130 -27.11 12.57 -43.78
C ASN A 130 -28.40 13.02 -43.10
N TYR A 131 -28.49 12.85 -41.78
CA TYR A 131 -29.68 13.26 -41.02
C TYR A 131 -29.89 14.78 -41.02
N ALA A 132 -28.80 15.56 -40.93
CA ALA A 132 -28.90 17.02 -41.06
C ALA A 132 -29.44 17.45 -42.45
N ASN A 133 -29.02 16.77 -43.53
CA ASN A 133 -29.52 17.05 -44.86
C ASN A 133 -31.00 16.59 -45.02
N GLU A 134 -31.36 15.43 -44.47
CA GLU A 134 -32.74 14.93 -44.48
C GLU A 134 -33.68 15.89 -43.73
N PHE A 135 -33.27 16.39 -42.57
CA PHE A 135 -34.00 17.40 -41.81
C PHE A 135 -34.22 18.68 -42.60
N LYS A 136 -33.19 19.24 -43.25
CA LYS A 136 -33.31 20.43 -44.07
C LYS A 136 -34.26 20.22 -45.27
N ARG A 137 -34.25 19.02 -45.85
CA ARG A 137 -35.20 18.69 -46.94
C ARG A 137 -36.63 18.60 -46.44
N ALA A 138 -36.86 17.96 -45.31
CA ALA A 138 -38.18 17.89 -44.69
C ALA A 138 -38.72 19.27 -44.30
N GLU A 139 -37.88 20.11 -43.71
CA GLU A 139 -38.20 21.51 -43.36
C GLU A 139 -38.59 22.31 -44.61
N ALA A 140 -37.76 22.25 -45.68
CA ALA A 140 -38.07 22.94 -46.92
C ALA A 140 -39.38 22.45 -47.57
N ASN A 141 -39.71 21.16 -47.50
CA ASN A 141 -40.97 20.61 -47.95
C ASN A 141 -42.16 21.07 -47.10
N ALA A 142 -41.99 21.18 -45.79
CA ALA A 142 -42.99 21.73 -44.88
C ALA A 142 -43.26 23.19 -45.17
N ASP A 143 -42.23 23.99 -45.39
CA ASP A 143 -42.35 25.41 -45.77
C ASP A 143 -43.04 25.59 -47.10
N LEU A 144 -42.74 24.73 -48.05
CA LEU A 144 -43.43 24.72 -49.36
C LEU A 144 -44.93 24.39 -49.18
N SER A 145 -45.25 23.34 -48.42
CA SER A 145 -46.64 22.95 -48.15
C SER A 145 -47.41 24.04 -47.38
N TYR A 146 -46.77 24.67 -46.40
CA TYR A 146 -47.30 25.78 -45.66
C TYR A 146 -47.56 26.98 -46.56
N SER A 147 -46.64 27.31 -47.45
CA SER A 147 -46.78 28.41 -48.40
C SER A 147 -47.96 28.17 -49.35
N ASN A 148 -48.16 26.93 -49.81
CA ASN A 148 -49.30 26.56 -50.63
C ASN A 148 -50.61 26.65 -49.85
N LEU A 149 -50.70 26.14 -48.62
CA LEU A 149 -51.85 26.29 -47.74
C LEU A 149 -52.19 27.77 -47.51
N ARG A 150 -51.21 28.60 -47.23
CA ARG A 150 -51.37 30.03 -47.03
C ARG A 150 -51.90 30.74 -48.28
N LEU A 151 -51.44 30.34 -49.49
CA LEU A 151 -51.96 30.88 -50.75
C LEU A 151 -53.46 30.53 -50.93
N LEU A 152 -53.85 29.31 -50.67
CA LEU A 152 -55.24 28.86 -50.76
C LEU A 152 -56.12 29.57 -49.70
N GLN A 153 -55.67 29.71 -48.47
CA GLN A 153 -56.38 30.43 -47.41
C GLN A 153 -56.55 31.93 -47.71
N LYS A 154 -55.58 32.56 -48.37
CA LYS A 154 -55.62 33.98 -48.71
C LYS A 154 -56.68 34.25 -49.81
N GLY A 155 -57.03 33.23 -50.59
CA GLY A 155 -58.03 33.36 -51.64
C GLY A 155 -57.55 34.13 -52.84
N SER A 156 -58.54 34.64 -53.65
CA SER A 156 -58.26 35.41 -54.84
C SER A 156 -57.56 36.72 -54.52
N ARG A 157 -56.67 37.17 -55.38
CA ARG A 157 -55.97 38.41 -55.23
C ARG A 157 -56.93 39.64 -55.27
N PRO A 158 -56.66 40.71 -54.42
CA PRO A 158 -57.47 41.89 -54.43
C PRO A 158 -57.65 42.52 -55.83
N GLU A 159 -56.60 42.38 -56.70
CA GLU A 159 -56.61 42.91 -58.05
C GLU A 159 -57.54 42.08 -58.95
N GLU A 160 -57.59 40.76 -58.76
CA GLU A 160 -58.52 39.88 -59.53
C GLU A 160 -59.96 40.16 -59.14
N LEU A 161 -60.24 40.42 -57.82
CA LEU A 161 -61.58 40.77 -57.37
C LEU A 161 -62.01 42.15 -57.93
N SER A 162 -61.10 43.15 -57.91
CA SER A 162 -61.34 44.46 -58.46
C SER A 162 -61.58 44.45 -59.96
N GLN A 163 -60.86 43.60 -60.72
CA GLN A 163 -61.05 43.41 -62.11
C GLN A 163 -62.41 42.77 -62.42
N ALA A 164 -62.83 41.75 -61.66
CA ALA A 164 -64.11 41.11 -61.80
C ALA A 164 -65.29 42.06 -61.42
N GLU A 165 -65.11 42.94 -60.42
CA GLU A 165 -66.02 43.98 -60.01
C GLU A 165 -66.21 45.01 -61.15
N ALA A 166 -65.14 45.46 -61.77
CA ALA A 166 -65.20 46.36 -62.92
C ALA A 166 -65.92 45.72 -64.09
N GLN A 167 -65.79 44.37 -64.25
CA GLN A 167 -66.51 43.60 -65.28
C GLN A 167 -68.02 43.60 -65.01
N ILE A 168 -68.48 43.46 -63.75
CA ILE A 168 -69.89 43.57 -63.34
C ILE A 168 -70.39 44.98 -63.65
N ASP A 169 -69.69 46.03 -63.33
CA ASP A 169 -70.13 47.42 -63.61
C ASP A 169 -70.29 47.68 -65.09
N LEU A 170 -69.40 47.17 -65.93
CA LEU A 170 -69.53 47.24 -67.40
C LEU A 170 -70.72 46.49 -67.85
N ALA A 171 -70.92 45.22 -67.41
CA ALA A 171 -72.06 44.38 -67.82
C ALA A 171 -73.43 45.00 -67.34
N ARG A 172 -73.40 45.59 -66.09
CA ARG A 172 -74.58 46.29 -65.54
C ARG A 172 -74.98 47.52 -66.36
N ALA A 173 -73.99 48.35 -66.73
CA ALA A 173 -74.18 49.50 -67.55
C ALA A 173 -74.79 49.11 -68.92
N ASN A 174 -74.27 48.02 -69.56
CA ASN A 174 -74.79 47.50 -70.79
C ASN A 174 -76.25 46.93 -70.67
N TYR A 175 -76.50 46.26 -69.54
CA TYR A 175 -77.85 45.76 -69.26
C TYR A 175 -78.86 46.89 -69.06
N ASP A 176 -78.48 47.87 -68.21
CA ASP A 176 -79.35 49.02 -67.95
C ASP A 176 -79.67 49.80 -69.26
N ASN A 177 -78.70 50.02 -70.15
CA ASN A 177 -78.90 50.64 -71.43
C ASN A 177 -79.81 49.80 -72.34
N SER A 178 -79.54 48.47 -72.47
CA SER A 178 -80.38 47.57 -73.25
C SER A 178 -81.82 47.48 -72.74
N ARG A 179 -82.00 47.42 -71.41
CA ARG A 179 -83.30 47.44 -70.72
C ARG A 179 -84.10 48.72 -70.96
N LYS A 180 -83.42 49.88 -70.85
CA LYS A 180 -84.00 51.20 -71.14
C LYS A 180 -84.43 51.18 -72.61
N ASN A 181 -83.66 50.68 -73.53
CA ASN A 181 -83.97 50.56 -74.93
C ASN A 181 -85.16 49.67 -75.16
N PHE A 182 -85.18 48.49 -74.56
CA PHE A 182 -86.32 47.52 -74.63
C PHE A 182 -87.60 48.20 -74.09
N ASN A 183 -87.57 48.78 -72.92
CA ASN A 183 -88.74 49.51 -72.32
C ASN A 183 -89.26 50.62 -73.25
N ARG A 184 -88.35 51.33 -73.87
CA ARG A 184 -88.76 52.37 -74.88
C ARG A 184 -89.42 51.70 -76.10
N HIS A 185 -88.90 50.64 -76.66
CA HIS A 185 -89.47 49.93 -77.78
C HIS A 185 -90.80 49.28 -77.40
N LYS A 186 -90.99 48.77 -76.21
CA LYS A 186 -92.23 48.27 -75.67
C LYS A 186 -93.36 49.32 -75.59
N GLU A 187 -92.96 50.48 -75.07
CA GLU A 187 -93.91 51.63 -75.03
C GLU A 187 -94.31 52.11 -76.42
N LEU A 188 -93.35 52.19 -77.36
CA LEU A 188 -93.60 52.59 -78.71
C LEU A 188 -94.43 51.55 -79.45
N TYR A 189 -94.20 50.27 -79.17
CA TYR A 189 -95.00 49.14 -79.73
C TYR A 189 -96.48 49.24 -79.25
N ASN A 190 -96.70 49.46 -77.98
CA ASN A 190 -98.00 49.70 -77.37
C ASN A 190 -98.72 50.88 -78.00
N LYS A 191 -97.98 51.83 -78.54
CA LYS A 191 -98.51 52.98 -79.28
C LYS A 191 -98.60 52.78 -80.79
N ASN A 192 -98.29 51.54 -81.26
CA ASN A 192 -98.28 51.10 -82.70
C ASN A 192 -97.27 51.96 -83.56
N LEU A 193 -96.13 52.41 -82.95
CA LEU A 193 -95.11 53.24 -83.63
C LEU A 193 -93.89 52.45 -84.09
N VAL A 194 -93.75 51.18 -83.73
CA VAL A 194 -92.66 50.30 -84.10
C VAL A 194 -93.26 48.87 -84.40
N SER A 195 -92.51 48.03 -85.18
CA SER A 195 -92.91 46.63 -85.51
C SER A 195 -92.64 45.68 -84.29
N GLN A 196 -93.45 44.59 -84.29
CA GLN A 196 -93.19 43.47 -83.27
C GLN A 196 -91.78 42.95 -83.36
N SER A 197 -91.24 42.79 -84.52
CA SER A 197 -89.82 42.31 -84.72
C SER A 197 -88.82 43.26 -84.13
N ALA A 198 -89.04 44.60 -84.15
CA ALA A 198 -88.12 45.58 -83.49
C ALA A 198 -88.21 45.50 -81.98
N MET A 199 -89.40 45.27 -81.41
CA MET A 199 -89.57 45.07 -79.97
C MET A 199 -88.94 43.74 -79.54
N ASP A 200 -89.14 42.62 -80.27
CA ASP A 200 -88.58 41.32 -79.97
C ASP A 200 -87.04 41.32 -80.09
N SER A 201 -86.50 42.05 -81.06
CA SER A 201 -85.05 42.28 -81.17
C SER A 201 -84.49 43.08 -79.97
N ALA A 202 -85.16 44.12 -79.53
CA ALA A 202 -84.75 44.85 -78.34
C ALA A 202 -84.87 44.05 -77.04
N ARG A 203 -85.91 43.13 -76.95
CA ARG A 203 -86.10 42.18 -75.90
C ARG A 203 -84.92 41.21 -75.87
N ALA A 204 -84.62 40.57 -76.99
CA ALA A 204 -83.51 39.62 -77.10
C ALA A 204 -82.15 40.28 -76.70
N ALA A 205 -81.93 41.53 -77.13
CA ALA A 205 -80.76 42.23 -76.74
C ALA A 205 -80.65 42.50 -75.18
N SER A 206 -81.82 42.83 -74.53
CA SER A 206 -81.93 42.98 -73.10
C SER A 206 -81.72 41.62 -72.41
N ASP A 207 -82.30 40.55 -72.94
CA ASP A 207 -82.13 39.21 -72.29
C ASP A 207 -80.69 38.70 -72.42
N VAL A 208 -80.04 38.95 -73.55
CA VAL A 208 -78.57 38.67 -73.70
C VAL A 208 -77.73 39.50 -72.72
N ALA A 209 -77.99 40.75 -72.57
CA ALA A 209 -77.29 41.64 -71.65
C ALA A 209 -77.54 41.25 -70.16
N ALA A 210 -78.78 40.78 -69.82
CA ALA A 210 -79.09 40.22 -68.50
C ALA A 210 -78.32 38.92 -68.23
N ALA A 211 -78.21 38.03 -69.25
CA ALA A 211 -77.41 36.81 -69.12
C ALA A 211 -75.92 37.12 -68.93
N GLN A 212 -75.38 38.15 -69.63
CA GLN A 212 -73.99 38.63 -69.47
C GLN A 212 -73.73 39.17 -68.08
N LEU A 213 -74.68 40.02 -67.56
CA LEU A 213 -74.55 40.50 -66.18
C LEU A 213 -74.55 39.36 -65.17
N LYS A 214 -75.50 38.46 -65.28
CA LYS A 214 -75.54 37.29 -64.38
C LYS A 214 -74.25 36.46 -64.45
N SER A 215 -73.73 36.22 -65.65
CA SER A 215 -72.46 35.53 -65.81
C SER A 215 -71.28 36.23 -65.13
N ALA A 216 -71.21 37.59 -65.19
CA ALA A 216 -70.21 38.38 -64.55
C ALA A 216 -70.36 38.35 -62.99
N GLU A 217 -71.63 38.41 -62.52
CA GLU A 217 -71.92 38.28 -61.08
C GLU A 217 -71.55 36.89 -60.55
N GLU A 218 -71.88 35.83 -61.24
CA GLU A 218 -71.49 34.47 -60.84
C GLU A 218 -69.97 34.29 -60.80
N LYS A 219 -69.26 34.82 -61.80
CA LYS A 219 -67.78 34.78 -61.84
C LYS A 219 -67.19 35.52 -60.65
N PHE A 220 -67.68 36.73 -60.28
CA PHE A 220 -67.23 37.48 -59.12
C PHE A 220 -67.52 36.71 -57.83
N ASN A 221 -68.72 36.13 -57.70
CA ASN A 221 -69.08 35.36 -56.52
C ASN A 221 -68.16 34.15 -56.33
N LEU A 222 -67.79 33.43 -57.42
CA LEU A 222 -66.79 32.37 -57.36
C LEU A 222 -65.46 32.87 -56.89
N LEU A 223 -64.94 33.98 -57.40
CA LEU A 223 -63.67 34.56 -56.97
C LEU A 223 -63.73 35.04 -55.50
N LYS A 224 -64.91 35.63 -55.12
CA LYS A 224 -65.12 36.08 -53.75
C LYS A 224 -65.29 34.94 -52.75
N GLN A 225 -65.89 33.83 -53.15
CA GLN A 225 -66.02 32.60 -52.34
C GLN A 225 -64.65 31.96 -52.07
N GLY A 226 -63.67 32.17 -52.96
CA GLY A 226 -62.35 31.60 -52.86
C GLY A 226 -62.30 30.14 -53.17
N TYR A 227 -61.26 29.46 -52.65
CA TYR A 227 -61.13 28.01 -52.87
C TYR A 227 -62.09 27.24 -51.99
N GLN A 228 -62.49 26.04 -52.47
CA GLN A 228 -63.40 25.17 -51.71
C GLN A 228 -62.76 24.72 -50.39
N SER A 229 -63.61 24.57 -49.36
CA SER A 229 -63.15 24.16 -48.05
C SER A 229 -62.38 22.85 -48.05
N GLU A 230 -62.76 21.94 -48.93
CA GLU A 230 -62.13 20.63 -49.15
C GLU A 230 -60.72 20.76 -49.74
N GLU A 231 -60.47 21.79 -50.59
CA GLU A 231 -59.14 22.05 -51.15
C GLU A 231 -58.22 22.62 -50.07
N ILE A 232 -58.70 23.53 -49.21
CA ILE A 232 -57.98 24.06 -48.09
C ILE A 232 -57.68 22.96 -47.05
N GLN A 233 -58.66 22.11 -46.76
CA GLN A 233 -58.47 20.98 -45.85
C GLN A 233 -57.46 19.99 -46.40
N LYS A 234 -57.52 19.67 -47.71
CA LYS A 234 -56.48 18.82 -48.33
C LYS A 234 -55.08 19.42 -48.22
N ALA A 235 -54.92 20.73 -48.44
CA ALA A 235 -53.65 21.40 -48.31
C ALA A 235 -53.15 21.43 -46.81
N ASN A 236 -54.11 21.57 -45.86
CA ASN A 236 -53.80 21.47 -44.44
C ASN A 236 -53.28 20.06 -44.07
N PHE A 237 -53.95 19.00 -44.49
CA PHE A 237 -53.46 17.65 -44.28
C PHE A 237 -52.09 17.41 -44.93
N GLN A 238 -51.86 17.96 -46.14
CA GLN A 238 -50.57 17.87 -46.80
C GLN A 238 -49.48 18.56 -46.00
N TYR A 239 -49.77 19.73 -45.37
CA TYR A 239 -48.87 20.41 -44.45
C TYR A 239 -48.63 19.59 -43.19
N GLU A 240 -49.66 19.04 -42.54
CA GLU A 240 -49.53 18.15 -41.38
C GLU A 240 -48.65 16.93 -41.66
N VAL A 241 -48.84 16.27 -42.81
CA VAL A 241 -47.97 15.14 -43.25
C VAL A 241 -46.51 15.60 -43.39
N SER A 242 -46.29 16.80 -43.93
CA SER A 242 -44.94 17.33 -44.07
C SER A 242 -44.30 17.65 -42.70
N LEU A 243 -45.07 18.12 -41.69
CA LEU A 243 -44.62 18.30 -40.33
C LEU A 243 -44.23 16.97 -39.65
N CYS A 244 -45.03 15.91 -39.86
CA CYS A 244 -44.65 14.57 -39.41
C CYS A 244 -43.30 14.14 -39.97
N SER A 245 -43.02 14.45 -41.24
CA SER A 245 -41.71 14.15 -41.86
C SER A 245 -40.56 14.95 -41.23
N VAL A 246 -40.83 16.21 -40.81
CA VAL A 246 -39.85 17.00 -40.05
C VAL A 246 -39.57 16.36 -38.70
N ASP A 247 -40.60 15.94 -37.96
CA ASP A 247 -40.44 15.29 -36.66
C ASP A 247 -39.72 13.94 -36.80
N GLU A 248 -40.00 13.14 -37.80
CA GLU A 248 -39.25 11.92 -38.10
C GLU A 248 -37.75 12.20 -38.31
N ALA A 249 -37.43 13.22 -39.11
CA ALA A 249 -36.03 13.62 -39.35
C ALA A 249 -35.38 14.13 -38.08
N LYS A 250 -36.11 14.84 -37.23
CA LYS A 250 -35.65 15.30 -35.91
C LYS A 250 -35.34 14.12 -34.97
N TYR A 251 -36.18 13.12 -34.88
CA TYR A 251 -35.93 11.91 -34.10
C TYR A 251 -34.68 11.16 -34.56
N LYS A 252 -34.42 11.13 -35.88
CA LYS A 252 -33.18 10.55 -36.42
C LYS A 252 -31.94 11.33 -35.93
N ILE A 253 -32.00 12.65 -35.87
CA ILE A 253 -30.91 13.46 -35.28
C ILE A 253 -30.75 13.17 -33.79
N GLU A 254 -31.84 13.04 -33.03
CA GLU A 254 -31.77 12.69 -31.60
C GLU A 254 -31.18 11.30 -31.39
N SER A 255 -31.41 10.35 -32.28
CA SER A 255 -30.83 9.01 -32.21
C SER A 255 -29.28 9.00 -32.29
N LEU A 256 -28.67 10.07 -32.81
CA LEU A 256 -27.22 10.25 -32.81
C LEU A 256 -26.62 10.28 -31.40
N LYS A 257 -27.38 10.69 -30.38
CA LYS A 257 -26.97 10.64 -29.00
C LYS A 257 -26.66 9.22 -28.54
N ILE A 258 -27.41 8.25 -29.01
CA ILE A 258 -27.18 6.83 -28.70
C ILE A 258 -25.85 6.37 -29.32
N ARG A 259 -25.59 6.77 -30.55
CA ARG A 259 -24.33 6.45 -31.24
C ARG A 259 -23.12 7.17 -30.61
N GLU A 260 -23.32 8.39 -30.10
CA GLU A 260 -22.29 9.10 -29.33
C GLU A 260 -21.93 8.33 -28.06
N GLN A 261 -22.91 7.78 -27.33
CA GLN A 261 -22.64 6.91 -26.18
C GLN A 261 -21.94 5.62 -26.57
N GLU A 262 -22.27 5.04 -27.70
CA GLU A 262 -21.57 3.87 -28.23
C GLU A 262 -20.09 4.19 -28.54
N ILE A 263 -19.78 5.36 -29.09
CA ILE A 263 -18.41 5.83 -29.31
C ILE A 263 -17.68 5.98 -27.97
N LYS A 264 -18.28 6.58 -26.95
CA LYS A 264 -17.70 6.69 -25.60
C LYS A 264 -17.40 5.32 -24.98
N ASN A 265 -18.29 4.36 -25.18
CA ASN A 265 -18.03 2.98 -24.74
C ASN A 265 -16.83 2.36 -25.47
N LEU A 266 -16.71 2.59 -26.78
CA LEU A 266 -15.56 2.12 -27.56
C LEU A 266 -14.27 2.83 -27.16
N GLU A 267 -14.31 4.12 -26.81
CA GLU A 267 -13.17 4.86 -26.25
C GLU A 267 -12.69 4.22 -24.93
N SER A 268 -13.61 3.87 -24.02
CA SER A 268 -13.28 3.15 -22.79
C SER A 268 -12.69 1.76 -23.04
N ILE A 269 -13.12 1.08 -24.10
CA ILE A 269 -12.57 -0.21 -24.51
C ILE A 269 -11.14 -0.04 -25.03
N VAL A 270 -10.87 1.00 -25.83
CA VAL A 270 -9.51 1.33 -26.32
C VAL A 270 -8.60 1.65 -25.12
N GLU A 271 -9.05 2.49 -24.18
CA GLU A 271 -8.31 2.81 -22.96
C GLU A 271 -7.98 1.55 -22.14
N LYS A 272 -8.94 0.63 -22.00
CA LYS A 272 -8.70 -0.66 -21.34
C LYS A 272 -7.60 -1.46 -22.01
N TYR A 273 -7.62 -1.58 -23.34
CA TYR A 273 -6.59 -2.33 -24.06
C TYR A 273 -5.24 -1.62 -24.05
N ASP A 274 -5.24 -0.28 -24.02
CA ASP A 274 -4.00 0.50 -23.87
C ASP A 274 -3.34 0.23 -22.50
N ILE A 275 -4.11 0.24 -21.40
CA ILE A 275 -3.63 -0.12 -20.08
C ILE A 275 -3.06 -1.55 -20.05
N ILE A 276 -3.75 -2.50 -20.66
CA ILE A 276 -3.28 -3.89 -20.74
C ILE A 276 -1.99 -4.00 -21.54
N HIS A 277 -1.88 -3.24 -22.64
CA HIS A 277 -0.65 -3.19 -23.45
C HIS A 277 0.51 -2.56 -22.67
N GLN A 278 0.28 -1.44 -21.98
CA GLN A 278 1.27 -0.79 -21.12
C GLN A 278 1.75 -1.70 -19.99
N ASP A 279 0.83 -2.41 -19.30
CA ASP A 279 1.19 -3.39 -18.28
C ASP A 279 2.09 -4.49 -18.84
N SER A 280 1.81 -4.99 -20.04
CA SER A 280 2.66 -5.99 -20.69
C SER A 280 4.04 -5.45 -21.09
N LEU A 281 4.15 -4.17 -21.46
CA LEU A 281 5.43 -3.50 -21.69
C LEU A 281 6.24 -3.32 -20.39
N GLU A 282 5.58 -3.02 -19.26
CA GLU A 282 6.25 -2.97 -17.96
C GLU A 282 6.73 -4.35 -17.54
N GLN A 283 5.91 -5.40 -17.71
CA GLN A 283 6.35 -6.78 -17.48
C GLN A 283 7.57 -7.14 -18.34
N LEU A 284 7.64 -6.63 -19.57
CA LEU A 284 8.81 -6.82 -20.43
C LEU A 284 10.06 -6.11 -19.89
N LYS A 285 9.92 -4.91 -19.35
CA LYS A 285 11.05 -4.21 -18.68
C LYS A 285 11.50 -4.96 -17.44
N ASP A 286 10.55 -5.48 -16.67
CA ASP A 286 10.80 -6.24 -15.44
C ASP A 286 11.50 -7.60 -15.69
N THR A 287 11.61 -8.06 -16.96
CA THR A 287 12.48 -9.21 -17.30
C THR A 287 13.97 -8.89 -17.12
N THR A 288 14.32 -7.60 -17.06
CA THR A 288 15.68 -7.15 -16.78
C THR A 288 15.72 -6.71 -15.32
N VAL A 289 16.32 -7.52 -14.48
CA VAL A 289 16.43 -7.26 -13.05
C VAL A 289 17.64 -6.39 -12.79
N LEU A 290 17.41 -5.21 -12.20
CA LEU A 290 18.45 -4.24 -11.87
C LEU A 290 18.66 -4.16 -10.34
N ALA A 291 19.86 -3.76 -9.93
CA ALA A 291 20.21 -3.57 -8.54
C ALA A 291 19.46 -2.37 -7.92
N PRO A 292 18.67 -2.57 -6.84
CA PRO A 292 17.95 -1.49 -6.18
C PRO A 292 18.86 -0.58 -5.34
N ILE A 293 19.97 -1.14 -4.83
CA ILE A 293 20.99 -0.44 -4.05
C ILE A 293 22.39 -0.82 -4.54
N SER A 294 23.39 0.00 -4.22
CA SER A 294 24.79 -0.40 -4.36
C SER A 294 25.19 -1.26 -3.17
N GLY A 295 25.96 -2.29 -3.38
CA GLY A 295 26.40 -3.18 -2.30
C GLY A 295 27.07 -4.45 -2.81
N VAL A 296 27.37 -5.34 -1.87
CA VAL A 296 27.99 -6.65 -2.13
C VAL A 296 26.91 -7.72 -2.17
N VAL A 297 27.02 -8.66 -3.08
CA VAL A 297 26.19 -9.87 -3.12
C VAL A 297 26.55 -10.74 -1.92
N THR A 298 25.67 -10.80 -0.93
CA THR A 298 25.90 -11.61 0.28
C THR A 298 25.39 -13.04 0.14
N GLN A 299 24.36 -13.24 -0.67
CA GLN A 299 23.80 -14.57 -0.90
C GLN A 299 23.16 -14.64 -2.29
N LYS A 300 23.38 -15.75 -2.98
CA LYS A 300 22.77 -16.11 -4.26
C LYS A 300 21.81 -17.27 -4.06
N TRP A 301 20.55 -17.09 -4.47
CA TRP A 301 19.50 -18.07 -4.25
C TRP A 301 19.16 -18.91 -5.48
N VAL A 302 19.47 -18.38 -6.67
CA VAL A 302 19.11 -19.00 -7.96
C VAL A 302 20.31 -18.94 -8.90
N ASP A 303 20.47 -19.96 -9.72
CA ASP A 303 21.49 -20.03 -10.78
C ASP A 303 20.89 -19.82 -12.17
N GLU A 304 21.76 -19.61 -13.17
CA GLU A 304 21.36 -19.61 -14.59
C GLU A 304 20.62 -20.90 -14.94
N GLY A 305 19.53 -20.81 -15.68
CA GLY A 305 18.63 -21.92 -15.99
C GLY A 305 17.58 -22.20 -14.90
N GLY A 306 17.69 -21.59 -13.73
CA GLY A 306 16.71 -21.71 -12.64
C GLY A 306 15.35 -21.10 -13.00
N ILE A 307 14.28 -21.67 -12.49
CA ILE A 307 12.91 -21.16 -12.66
C ILE A 307 12.55 -20.30 -11.45
N ILE A 308 12.09 -19.09 -11.70
CA ILE A 308 11.66 -18.15 -10.68
C ILE A 308 10.17 -17.83 -10.81
N THR A 309 9.55 -17.53 -9.67
CA THR A 309 8.15 -17.12 -9.58
C THR A 309 8.05 -15.61 -9.35
N SER A 310 6.98 -15.00 -9.86
CA SER A 310 6.72 -13.55 -9.67
C SER A 310 6.52 -13.20 -8.20
N GLY A 311 7.15 -12.11 -7.75
CA GLY A 311 6.98 -11.54 -6.42
C GLY A 311 5.70 -10.70 -6.22
N ILE A 312 4.92 -10.46 -7.30
CA ILE A 312 3.68 -9.65 -7.26
C ILE A 312 2.46 -10.53 -7.00
N SER A 313 2.57 -11.83 -7.21
CA SER A 313 1.46 -12.75 -6.98
C SER A 313 1.13 -12.86 -5.48
N SER A 314 -0.10 -12.55 -5.11
CA SER A 314 -0.60 -12.53 -3.72
C SER A 314 -0.53 -13.88 -2.98
N VAL A 315 -0.20 -14.96 -3.67
CA VAL A 315 -0.19 -16.33 -3.13
C VAL A 315 1.22 -16.79 -2.74
N THR A 316 2.25 -16.22 -3.34
CA THR A 316 3.65 -16.58 -3.06
C THR A 316 4.53 -15.34 -2.94
N SER A 317 5.45 -15.35 -1.97
CA SER A 317 6.38 -14.24 -1.72
C SER A 317 7.38 -13.96 -2.86
N GLY A 318 7.25 -14.66 -3.99
CA GLY A 318 8.23 -14.66 -5.08
C GLY A 318 9.55 -15.35 -4.72
N THR A 319 10.33 -15.68 -5.73
CA THR A 319 11.65 -16.30 -5.52
C THR A 319 12.71 -15.20 -5.35
N ASN A 320 13.50 -15.28 -4.29
CA ASN A 320 14.70 -14.44 -4.13
C ASN A 320 15.71 -14.84 -5.21
N ILE A 321 16.31 -13.86 -5.87
CA ILE A 321 17.38 -14.08 -6.85
C ILE A 321 18.73 -14.01 -6.13
N LEU A 322 18.97 -12.91 -5.44
CA LEU A 322 20.15 -12.69 -4.62
C LEU A 322 19.83 -11.68 -3.52
N THR A 323 20.69 -11.62 -2.50
CA THR A 323 20.64 -10.60 -1.44
C THR A 323 21.80 -9.65 -1.62
N LEU A 324 21.49 -8.33 -1.71
CA LEU A 324 22.47 -7.25 -1.74
C LEU A 324 22.56 -6.61 -0.36
N SER A 325 23.78 -6.44 0.13
CA SER A 325 24.05 -5.76 1.41
C SER A 325 24.99 -4.58 1.22
N ASP A 326 24.58 -3.45 1.72
CA ASP A 326 25.42 -2.24 1.77
C ASP A 326 26.42 -2.37 2.92
N MET A 327 27.69 -2.55 2.56
CA MET A 327 28.80 -2.75 3.51
C MET A 327 29.52 -1.44 3.86
N SER A 328 29.00 -0.28 3.45
CA SER A 328 29.64 1.02 3.72
C SER A 328 29.75 1.30 5.22
N GLU A 329 28.79 0.85 6.00
CA GLU A 329 28.78 0.90 7.46
C GLU A 329 28.38 -0.46 8.01
N ILE A 330 29.20 -0.98 8.91
CA ILE A 330 28.90 -2.23 9.63
C ILE A 330 28.23 -1.89 10.95
N LYS A 331 27.10 -2.53 11.19
CA LYS A 331 26.34 -2.40 12.43
C LYS A 331 26.29 -3.73 13.16
N ILE A 332 26.21 -3.66 14.47
CA ILE A 332 26.03 -4.85 15.31
C ILE A 332 24.66 -4.74 15.95
N LYS A 333 23.79 -5.67 15.63
CA LYS A 333 22.49 -5.79 16.25
C LYS A 333 22.59 -6.76 17.41
N ALA A 334 22.47 -6.26 18.63
CA ALA A 334 22.59 -7.04 19.84
C ALA A 334 21.33 -6.97 20.69
N ASN A 335 21.15 -7.95 21.58
CA ASN A 335 20.01 -8.05 22.46
C ASN A 335 20.45 -7.78 23.90
N VAL A 336 19.81 -6.84 24.57
CA VAL A 336 20.03 -6.51 25.97
C VAL A 336 18.81 -6.90 26.79
N ASP A 337 19.05 -7.42 28.00
CA ASP A 337 17.99 -7.73 28.96
C ASP A 337 17.23 -6.46 29.37
N GLU A 338 15.91 -6.59 29.56
CA GLU A 338 15.04 -5.49 29.98
C GLU A 338 15.53 -4.84 31.30
N THR A 339 16.10 -5.63 32.20
CA THR A 339 16.57 -5.15 33.50
C THR A 339 17.75 -4.18 33.39
N ASP A 340 18.54 -4.25 32.31
CA ASP A 340 19.72 -3.42 32.12
C ASP A 340 19.49 -2.20 31.23
N ILE A 341 18.33 -2.12 30.55
CA ILE A 341 18.03 -1.05 29.59
C ILE A 341 18.03 0.34 30.20
N HIS A 342 17.57 0.46 31.46
CA HIS A 342 17.51 1.74 32.16
C HIS A 342 18.89 2.36 32.43
N LYS A 343 19.96 1.56 32.31
CA LYS A 343 21.36 1.98 32.48
C LYS A 343 21.96 2.52 31.19
N LEU A 344 21.33 2.23 30.05
CA LEU A 344 21.83 2.58 28.72
C LEU A 344 21.37 3.96 28.29
N SER A 345 22.28 4.72 27.69
CA SER A 345 21.98 5.99 27.04
C SER A 345 22.63 6.03 25.66
N HIS A 346 22.10 6.89 24.78
CA HIS A 346 22.67 7.04 23.44
C HIS A 346 24.15 7.49 23.52
N ASN A 347 24.92 7.07 22.54
CA ASN A 347 26.32 7.42 22.35
C ASN A 347 27.31 6.82 23.36
N LEU A 348 26.91 5.83 24.16
CA LEU A 348 27.87 5.09 25.01
C LEU A 348 28.87 4.34 24.13
N GLY A 349 30.14 4.32 24.60
CA GLY A 349 31.18 3.50 23.99
C GLY A 349 30.96 2.01 24.28
N ALA A 350 31.30 1.18 23.34
CA ALA A 350 31.23 -0.26 23.49
C ALA A 350 32.51 -0.92 22.94
N ARG A 351 32.89 -2.03 23.55
CA ARG A 351 33.92 -2.95 23.06
C ARG A 351 33.24 -4.16 22.50
N VAL A 352 33.60 -4.53 21.28
CA VAL A 352 33.02 -5.67 20.59
C VAL A 352 34.11 -6.72 20.35
N LYS A 353 33.84 -7.93 20.76
CA LYS A 353 34.63 -9.11 20.46
C LYS A 353 33.86 -9.97 19.46
N LEU A 354 34.47 -10.29 18.34
CA LEU A 354 33.92 -11.19 17.35
C LEU A 354 34.47 -12.61 17.57
N ASP A 355 33.61 -13.63 17.54
CA ASP A 355 34.04 -15.02 17.74
C ASP A 355 35.13 -15.45 16.75
N ALA A 356 35.08 -14.92 15.52
CA ALA A 356 36.08 -15.18 14.49
C ALA A 356 37.44 -14.51 14.78
N TYR A 357 37.48 -13.46 15.64
CA TYR A 357 38.68 -12.67 15.95
C TYR A 357 38.90 -12.52 17.47
N GLN A 358 39.05 -13.62 18.17
CA GLN A 358 39.14 -13.66 19.66
C GLN A 358 40.21 -12.76 20.29
N LYS A 359 41.28 -12.43 19.57
CA LYS A 359 42.36 -11.56 20.06
C LYS A 359 42.20 -10.08 19.75
N LYS A 360 41.21 -9.71 18.91
CA LYS A 360 40.99 -8.34 18.46
C LYS A 360 39.73 -7.77 19.08
N VAL A 361 39.83 -6.63 19.71
CA VAL A 361 38.70 -5.90 20.27
C VAL A 361 38.41 -4.73 19.37
N PHE A 362 37.20 -4.65 18.88
CA PHE A 362 36.72 -3.58 18.02
C PHE A 362 36.02 -2.53 18.86
N LYS A 363 36.22 -1.26 18.51
CA LYS A 363 35.50 -0.15 19.13
C LYS A 363 34.19 0.07 18.42
N ALA A 364 33.15 0.21 19.20
CA ALA A 364 31.83 0.51 18.71
C ALA A 364 31.15 1.58 19.57
N LYS A 365 30.06 2.11 19.10
CA LYS A 365 29.26 3.13 19.78
C LYS A 365 27.77 2.75 19.69
N LEU A 366 27.07 2.93 20.82
CA LEU A 366 25.62 2.69 20.87
C LEU A 366 24.90 3.77 20.07
N SER A 367 24.35 3.36 18.93
CA SER A 367 23.66 4.23 17.97
C SER A 367 22.18 4.35 18.32
N SER A 368 21.50 3.22 18.53
CA SER A 368 20.09 3.23 18.83
C SER A 368 19.67 2.13 19.80
N ILE A 369 18.59 2.40 20.53
CA ILE A 369 17.91 1.48 21.42
C ILE A 369 16.51 1.27 20.85
N GLY A 370 16.13 0.02 20.59
CA GLY A 370 14.85 -0.32 20.04
C GLY A 370 13.69 0.05 20.97
N PRO A 371 12.54 0.46 20.43
CA PRO A 371 11.39 0.88 21.24
C PRO A 371 10.54 -0.28 21.75
N ARG A 372 10.89 -1.53 21.39
CA ARG A 372 10.06 -2.71 21.64
C ARG A 372 10.81 -3.75 22.44
N VAL A 373 10.14 -4.25 23.50
CA VAL A 373 10.54 -5.46 24.23
C VAL A 373 9.89 -6.67 23.55
N TYR A 374 10.63 -7.75 23.40
CA TYR A 374 10.10 -9.03 22.94
C TYR A 374 10.80 -10.20 23.65
N LEU A 375 10.16 -11.35 23.61
CA LEU A 375 10.70 -12.55 24.22
C LEU A 375 11.61 -13.27 23.22
N LYS A 376 12.86 -13.48 23.64
CA LYS A 376 13.81 -14.35 22.95
C LYS A 376 14.24 -15.45 23.95
N ASP A 377 14.01 -16.69 23.59
CA ASP A 377 14.31 -17.83 24.45
C ASP A 377 13.69 -17.70 25.88
N ASN A 378 12.47 -17.18 25.95
CA ASN A 378 11.73 -16.88 27.20
C ASN A 378 12.34 -15.75 28.07
N VAL A 379 13.30 -14.98 27.56
CA VAL A 379 13.88 -13.82 28.23
C VAL A 379 13.38 -12.55 27.56
N PRO A 380 12.86 -11.55 28.27
CA PRO A 380 12.48 -10.27 27.70
C PRO A 380 13.73 -9.47 27.33
N VAL A 381 13.87 -9.17 26.04
CA VAL A 381 15.03 -8.45 25.49
C VAL A 381 14.61 -7.26 24.66
N ILE A 382 15.53 -6.33 24.51
CA ILE A 382 15.42 -5.15 23.66
C ILE A 382 16.57 -5.16 22.66
N ASP A 383 16.24 -4.89 21.39
CA ASP A 383 17.24 -4.72 20.35
C ASP A 383 18.00 -3.41 20.54
N ILE A 384 19.31 -3.48 20.45
CA ILE A 384 20.17 -2.32 20.36
C ILE A 384 21.01 -2.40 19.10
N THR A 385 21.40 -1.25 18.57
CA THR A 385 22.30 -1.16 17.43
C THR A 385 23.56 -0.43 17.82
N LEU A 386 24.69 -1.05 17.54
CA LEU A 386 26.02 -0.47 17.74
C LEU A 386 26.65 -0.21 16.37
N ASP A 387 27.18 0.98 16.17
CA ASP A 387 27.96 1.32 14.98
C ASP A 387 29.42 0.97 15.22
N LEU A 388 30.01 0.20 14.34
CA LEU A 388 31.42 -0.18 14.40
C LEU A 388 32.26 1.00 13.90
N LEU A 389 33.25 1.44 14.72
CA LEU A 389 34.06 2.62 14.41
C LEU A 389 35.34 2.30 13.62
N GLU A 390 35.86 1.09 13.74
CA GLU A 390 37.12 0.66 13.13
C GLU A 390 37.04 -0.79 12.67
N GLY A 391 37.70 -1.14 11.55
CA GLY A 391 37.89 -2.52 11.11
C GLY A 391 36.73 -3.10 10.30
N SER A 392 35.93 -2.27 9.64
CA SER A 392 34.78 -2.68 8.79
C SER A 392 35.16 -3.68 7.69
N ASP A 393 36.36 -3.55 7.10
CA ASP A 393 36.78 -4.36 5.94
C ASP A 393 37.07 -5.82 6.28
N GLU A 394 37.38 -6.11 7.54
CA GLU A 394 37.70 -7.48 7.98
C GLU A 394 36.44 -8.26 8.43
N VAL A 395 35.36 -7.54 8.74
CA VAL A 395 34.17 -8.09 9.37
C VAL A 395 33.13 -8.48 8.32
N LYS A 396 32.59 -9.68 8.44
CA LYS A 396 31.53 -10.17 7.52
C LYS A 396 30.18 -10.15 8.20
N VAL A 397 29.15 -9.83 7.43
CA VAL A 397 27.75 -9.89 7.87
C VAL A 397 27.40 -11.32 8.30
N GLY A 398 26.66 -11.44 9.39
CA GLY A 398 26.26 -12.71 9.97
C GLY A 398 27.22 -13.26 11.03
N MET A 399 28.40 -12.63 11.26
CA MET A 399 29.30 -13.01 12.36
C MET A 399 28.64 -12.77 13.70
N THR A 400 28.86 -13.68 14.66
CA THR A 400 28.46 -13.50 16.05
C THR A 400 29.41 -12.54 16.77
N ALA A 401 28.87 -11.70 17.60
CA ALA A 401 29.59 -10.66 18.32
C ALA A 401 29.14 -10.58 19.78
N ASP A 402 30.09 -10.53 20.70
CA ASP A 402 29.84 -10.18 22.08
C ASP A 402 30.21 -8.71 22.28
N ALA A 403 29.25 -7.93 22.74
CA ALA A 403 29.46 -6.50 22.99
C ALA A 403 29.39 -6.19 24.48
N GLU A 404 30.36 -5.44 24.93
CA GLU A 404 30.48 -4.90 26.30
C GLU A 404 30.24 -3.39 26.23
N ILE A 405 29.08 -2.90 26.64
CA ILE A 405 28.71 -1.48 26.65
C ILE A 405 29.22 -0.86 27.93
N ILE A 406 30.01 0.19 27.84
CA ILE A 406 30.63 0.87 28.97
C ILE A 406 29.67 1.97 29.46
N ILE A 407 29.05 1.73 30.60
CA ILE A 407 28.13 2.69 31.23
C ILE A 407 28.89 3.78 31.99
N ALA A 408 29.88 3.38 32.76
CA ALA A 408 30.72 4.28 33.53
C ALA A 408 32.14 3.72 33.58
N SER A 409 33.12 4.60 33.47
CA SER A 409 34.54 4.26 33.60
C SER A 409 35.23 5.29 34.48
N GLU A 410 35.96 4.84 35.49
CA GLU A 410 36.74 5.66 36.39
C GLU A 410 38.18 5.13 36.41
N THR A 411 39.13 5.97 36.02
CA THR A 411 40.56 5.65 36.04
C THR A 411 41.16 5.95 37.40
N ASP A 412 42.14 5.14 37.85
CA ASP A 412 42.78 5.26 39.16
C ASP A 412 41.83 5.13 40.39
N ALA A 413 40.72 4.42 40.19
CA ALA A 413 39.79 4.13 41.30
C ALA A 413 40.43 3.18 42.33
N LYS A 414 40.23 3.47 43.60
CA LYS A 414 40.57 2.56 44.69
C LYS A 414 39.48 1.50 44.83
N LEU A 415 39.82 0.24 44.56
CA LEU A 415 38.86 -0.87 44.44
C LEU A 415 38.96 -1.78 45.66
N ILE A 416 37.81 -2.14 46.18
CA ILE A 416 37.65 -3.16 47.22
C ILE A 416 36.67 -4.23 46.74
N PRO A 417 36.90 -5.52 47.03
CA PRO A 417 35.92 -6.59 46.71
C PRO A 417 34.60 -6.34 47.40
N ASN A 418 33.48 -6.52 46.69
CA ASN A 418 32.16 -6.24 47.23
C ASN A 418 31.77 -7.09 48.42
N ASP A 419 32.31 -8.30 48.52
CA ASP A 419 32.13 -9.24 49.62
C ASP A 419 32.85 -8.80 50.94
N SER A 420 33.72 -7.80 50.87
CA SER A 420 34.41 -7.22 52.05
C SER A 420 33.53 -6.16 52.74
N ILE A 421 32.45 -5.70 52.11
CA ILE A 421 31.58 -4.64 52.60
C ILE A 421 30.48 -5.21 53.47
N ILE A 422 30.36 -4.67 54.68
CA ILE A 422 29.30 -5.04 55.62
C ILE A 422 28.32 -3.85 55.72
N GLU A 423 27.09 -4.05 55.32
CA GLU A 423 26.03 -3.05 55.49
C GLU A 423 25.37 -3.21 56.88
N ARG A 424 25.35 -2.12 57.65
CA ARG A 424 24.67 -2.10 58.94
C ARG A 424 24.02 -0.74 59.17
N GLY A 425 22.71 -0.72 59.28
CA GLY A 425 21.96 0.50 59.57
C GLY A 425 22.11 1.58 58.46
N GLY A 426 22.17 1.20 57.19
CA GLY A 426 22.34 2.13 56.06
C GLY A 426 23.75 2.74 55.93
N LYS A 427 24.70 2.24 56.66
CA LYS A 427 26.13 2.63 56.57
C LYS A 427 26.98 1.42 56.19
N HIS A 428 28.05 1.67 55.42
CA HIS A 428 28.95 0.63 54.95
C HIS A 428 30.18 0.58 55.82
N PHE A 429 30.63 -0.60 56.20
CA PHE A 429 31.79 -0.85 57.06
C PHE A 429 32.67 -1.91 56.41
N VAL A 430 33.96 -1.81 56.66
CA VAL A 430 34.95 -2.83 56.33
C VAL A 430 35.63 -3.28 57.62
N ARG A 431 35.93 -4.57 57.73
CA ARG A 431 36.57 -5.16 58.87
C ARG A 431 38.10 -5.21 58.69
N LEU A 432 38.83 -4.39 59.42
CA LEU A 432 40.30 -4.30 59.34
C LEU A 432 40.97 -5.45 60.03
N LEU A 433 42.15 -5.83 59.49
CA LEU A 433 43.12 -6.71 60.16
C LEU A 433 44.12 -5.86 60.87
N ASN A 434 44.00 -5.72 62.23
CA ASN A 434 45.05 -5.08 63.07
C ASN A 434 46.12 -6.11 63.30
N GLY A 435 47.38 -5.73 63.07
CA GLY A 435 48.58 -6.54 62.92
C GLY A 435 48.91 -7.65 63.95
N ASN A 436 48.02 -7.99 64.91
CA ASN A 436 48.08 -9.18 65.77
C ASN A 436 46.82 -9.94 65.77
N GLU A 437 46.84 -11.20 65.42
CA GLU A 437 45.70 -12.15 65.34
C GLU A 437 44.86 -12.29 66.62
N SER A 438 45.30 -11.68 67.73
CA SER A 438 44.61 -11.73 69.01
C SER A 438 43.73 -10.53 69.35
N GLN A 439 43.63 -9.50 68.47
CA GLN A 439 42.75 -8.35 68.73
C GLN A 439 41.48 -8.45 67.95
N LYS A 440 40.38 -8.04 68.60
CA LYS A 440 39.05 -8.02 67.94
C LYS A 440 39.11 -7.16 66.67
N PRO A 441 38.68 -7.67 65.53
CA PRO A 441 38.69 -6.93 64.26
C PRO A 441 37.89 -5.62 64.38
N GLU A 442 38.49 -4.53 63.96
CA GLU A 442 37.91 -3.19 64.03
C GLU A 442 36.97 -2.98 62.82
N LEU A 443 35.76 -2.54 63.09
CA LEU A 443 34.78 -2.14 62.04
C LEU A 443 35.00 -0.65 61.79
N ARG A 444 35.47 -0.33 60.56
CA ARG A 444 35.68 1.07 60.16
C ARG A 444 34.59 1.48 59.13
N PRO A 445 33.95 2.63 59.33
CA PRO A 445 32.98 3.13 58.36
C PRO A 445 33.73 3.59 57.12
N VAL A 446 33.16 3.22 55.94
CA VAL A 446 33.71 3.57 54.61
C VAL A 446 32.63 4.25 53.79
N LYS A 447 33.04 5.22 52.96
CA LYS A 447 32.22 5.75 51.89
C LYS A 447 32.53 5.00 50.61
N ILE A 448 31.52 4.37 50.01
CA ILE A 448 31.62 3.64 48.77
C ILE A 448 30.98 4.43 47.64
N GLY A 449 31.47 4.21 46.43
CA GLY A 449 30.97 4.79 45.19
C GLY A 449 30.26 3.75 44.33
N LEU A 450 30.63 3.71 43.07
CA LEU A 450 30.06 2.80 42.08
C LEU A 450 30.44 1.35 42.38
N THR A 451 29.52 0.43 42.08
CA THR A 451 29.76 -1.02 42.20
C THR A 451 29.37 -1.73 40.89
N ASN A 452 30.15 -2.75 40.51
CA ASN A 452 29.83 -3.64 39.39
C ASN A 452 29.42 -5.04 39.86
N GLY A 453 29.14 -5.23 41.17
CA GLY A 453 28.76 -6.51 41.75
C GLY A 453 29.94 -7.36 42.22
N GLU A 454 31.12 -7.22 41.65
CA GLU A 454 32.35 -7.90 42.03
C GLU A 454 33.27 -6.97 42.86
N LYS A 455 33.48 -5.75 42.42
CA LYS A 455 34.29 -4.72 43.05
C LYS A 455 33.48 -3.45 43.25
N THR A 456 33.85 -2.69 44.27
CA THR A 456 33.25 -1.39 44.61
C THR A 456 34.33 -0.34 44.73
N VAL A 457 34.06 0.85 44.20
CA VAL A 457 34.95 2.00 44.32
C VAL A 457 34.90 2.53 45.74
N LEU A 458 36.07 2.67 46.37
CA LEU A 458 36.23 3.28 47.70
C LEU A 458 36.51 4.76 47.54
N ILE A 459 35.61 5.61 48.04
CA ILE A 459 35.77 7.07 48.01
C ILE A 459 36.63 7.52 49.19
N SER A 460 36.41 6.99 50.41
CA SER A 460 37.17 7.34 51.60
C SER A 460 36.95 6.34 52.75
N GLY A 461 37.86 6.28 53.72
CA GLY A 461 37.72 5.51 54.95
C GLY A 461 38.81 4.46 55.17
N LEU A 462 39.66 4.16 54.20
CA LEU A 462 40.76 3.20 54.30
C LEU A 462 42.04 3.80 53.69
N ASN A 463 43.23 3.42 54.25
CA ASN A 463 44.54 3.74 53.71
C ASN A 463 45.05 2.60 52.81
N GLU A 464 45.86 2.89 51.79
CA GLU A 464 46.33 1.98 50.77
C GLU A 464 47.04 0.71 51.27
N ASN A 465 47.67 0.78 52.45
CA ASN A 465 48.44 -0.34 53.03
C ASN A 465 47.62 -1.18 54.05
N GLU A 466 46.35 -0.85 54.26
CA GLU A 466 45.54 -1.56 55.24
C GLU A 466 44.95 -2.86 54.61
N ARG A 467 45.04 -3.95 55.41
CA ARG A 467 44.39 -5.24 55.02
C ARG A 467 43.08 -5.40 55.70
N PHE A 468 42.17 -5.97 55.00
CA PHE A 468 40.80 -6.22 55.48
C PHE A 468 40.32 -7.62 55.09
N TYR A 469 39.35 -8.13 55.84
CA TYR A 469 38.78 -9.44 55.63
C TYR A 469 37.81 -9.48 54.46
N THR A 470 37.86 -10.53 53.65
CA THR A 470 36.91 -10.81 52.56
C THR A 470 35.75 -11.68 53.02
N GLY A 471 34.70 -11.83 52.23
CA GLY A 471 33.46 -12.51 52.59
C GLY A 471 33.58 -13.95 53.02
N GLU A 472 34.56 -14.70 52.53
CA GLU A 472 34.84 -16.06 53.01
C GLU A 472 35.32 -16.10 54.45
N ALA A 473 36.20 -15.19 54.81
CA ALA A 473 36.64 -15.05 56.20
C ALA A 473 35.51 -14.57 57.12
N LEU A 474 34.62 -13.72 56.62
CA LEU A 474 33.45 -13.22 57.34
C LEU A 474 32.40 -14.31 57.59
N LYS A 475 32.21 -15.24 56.65
CA LYS A 475 31.33 -16.41 56.80
C LYS A 475 31.91 -17.41 57.85
N ALA A 476 33.21 -17.69 57.77
CA ALA A 476 33.86 -18.59 58.71
C ALA A 476 33.85 -18.05 60.17
N MET A 477 33.94 -16.74 60.33
CA MET A 477 33.80 -16.12 61.66
C MET A 477 32.38 -16.12 62.21
N LYS A 478 31.35 -16.03 61.36
CA LYS A 478 29.97 -16.16 61.77
C LYS A 478 29.64 -17.60 62.21
N GLU A 479 30.18 -18.59 61.55
CA GLU A 479 30.00 -20.00 61.92
C GLU A 479 30.71 -20.36 63.24
N SER A 480 31.92 -19.79 63.51
CA SER A 480 32.63 -19.98 64.78
C SER A 480 31.96 -19.31 65.99
N THR A 481 31.31 -18.15 65.78
CA THR A 481 30.52 -17.48 66.85
C THR A 481 29.17 -18.14 67.11
N ALA A 482 28.59 -18.82 66.13
CA ALA A 482 27.35 -19.58 66.34
C ALA A 482 27.56 -20.91 67.10
N LYS A 483 28.80 -21.46 67.11
CA LYS A 483 29.15 -22.68 67.87
C LYS A 483 29.51 -22.45 69.32
N ALA A 484 29.57 -21.21 69.82
CA ALA A 484 29.99 -20.86 71.17
C ALA A 484 28.85 -20.42 72.11
N GLN A 485 27.65 -20.86 71.94
CA GLN A 485 26.60 -20.69 72.97
C GLN A 485 26.39 -22.00 73.70
N PRO A 486 26.56 -22.01 75.10
CA PRO A 486 26.30 -23.19 75.92
C PRO A 486 24.81 -23.51 75.96
N GLY A 487 24.48 -24.79 75.80
CA GLY A 487 23.11 -25.31 75.81
C GLY A 487 22.40 -25.08 77.13
N MET A 488 21.17 -24.64 77.06
CA MET A 488 20.19 -24.76 78.15
C MET A 488 19.34 -26.02 77.93
N PRO A 489 18.99 -26.75 78.99
CA PRO A 489 18.33 -28.05 78.86
C PRO A 489 16.85 -27.93 78.55
N LEU A 490 16.43 -28.83 77.71
CA LEU A 490 15.03 -29.09 77.29
C LEU A 490 14.20 -29.62 78.47
N LEU A 491 13.11 -28.99 78.83
CA LEU A 491 12.02 -29.57 79.61
C LEU A 491 10.81 -29.82 78.68
N GLY A 492 10.48 -31.03 78.62
CA GLY A 492 9.22 -31.75 78.52
C GLY A 492 8.10 -31.26 77.57
N SER A 493 7.81 -32.07 76.62
CA SER A 493 6.52 -32.11 75.93
C SER A 493 5.45 -32.83 76.69
N PRO A 494 4.16 -32.53 76.54
CA PRO A 494 3.12 -33.52 76.55
C PRO A 494 2.39 -33.68 75.19
N PRO A 495 1.74 -34.86 75.05
CA PRO A 495 1.32 -35.33 73.75
C PRO A 495 -0.17 -35.09 73.42
N GLY A 496 -0.42 -35.03 72.13
CA GLY A 496 -1.68 -35.56 71.62
C GLY A 496 -2.81 -34.60 71.27
N ALA A 497 -3.13 -34.48 70.05
CA ALA A 497 -4.50 -34.62 69.58
C ALA A 497 -4.51 -34.85 68.05
N ARG A 498 -5.27 -35.79 67.70
CA ARG A 498 -5.58 -36.46 66.46
C ARG A 498 -6.59 -35.67 65.60
N SER A 499 -6.45 -35.88 64.28
CA SER A 499 -7.50 -35.95 63.25
C SER A 499 -8.25 -34.66 62.94
N THR A 500 -8.59 -34.40 61.70
CA THR A 500 -9.40 -35.20 60.78
C THR A 500 -9.26 -34.65 59.32
N ARG A 501 -9.38 -35.55 58.42
CA ARG A 501 -9.65 -35.37 57.01
C ARG A 501 -10.95 -34.62 56.75
N SER A 502 -11.00 -33.79 55.74
CA SER A 502 -12.17 -33.79 54.86
C SER A 502 -11.80 -33.36 53.44
N SER A 503 -12.19 -34.22 52.57
CA SER A 503 -12.28 -34.17 51.13
C SER A 503 -13.44 -33.27 50.63
N GLY A 504 -13.34 -32.82 49.45
CA GLY A 504 -14.45 -32.25 48.68
C GLY A 504 -13.89 -31.38 47.58
N SER A 505 -13.69 -31.80 46.39
CA SER A 505 -14.49 -32.16 45.21
C SER A 505 -15.32 -31.00 44.66
N SER A 506 -15.15 -30.93 43.36
CA SER A 506 -16.04 -30.43 42.28
C SER A 506 -16.05 -28.92 42.03
N SER A 507 -15.73 -28.51 40.87
CA SER A 507 -16.27 -28.63 39.51
C SER A 507 -16.97 -27.35 39.02
N ARG A 508 -16.65 -27.04 37.81
CA ARG A 508 -17.43 -26.24 36.82
C ARG A 508 -17.52 -24.72 36.99
N LYS A 509 -16.95 -23.98 36.13
CA LYS A 509 -17.44 -23.64 34.79
C LYS A 509 -16.29 -23.11 33.95
#